data_a36ee706848134dd8f163697dba4db4a
#
_entry.id   a36ee706848134dd8f163697dba4db4a
#
_cell.length_a   1.000
_cell.length_b   1.000
_cell.length_c   1.000
_cell.angle_alpha   90.00
_cell.angle_beta   90.00
_cell.angle_gamma   90.00
#
_symmetry.space_group_name_H-M   'P 1'
#
loop_
_entity.id
_entity.type
_entity.pdbx_description
1 polymer ?
#
loop_
_entity_poly.entity_id
_entity_poly.type
_entity_poly.pdbx_seq_one_letter_code
_entity_poly.pdbx_strand_id
1 'polypeptide(L)'
;MIREVHDRLVEEGLLFRTVGVKVRFEGFQTFTRERSHTGFVDDRNVIDEYAHGLFREFERDPRKVRLVGVRLSGLKHAEGRQSRLL
;
A
#
# COMPACT_ATOMS: atom_id res chain seq x y z
N MET A 1 7.30 6.99 3.75
CA MET A 1 6.15 6.09 3.98
C MET A 1 6.14 4.89 3.03
N ILE A 2 6.06 5.11 1.74
CA ILE A 2 6.01 4.00 0.76
C ILE A 2 7.29 3.19 0.76
N ARG A 3 8.42 3.85 0.86
CA ARG A 3 9.72 3.18 0.89
C ARG A 3 9.82 2.19 2.05
N GLU A 4 9.38 2.59 3.23
CA GLU A 4 9.44 1.75 4.42
C GLU A 4 8.56 0.51 4.27
N VAL A 5 7.37 0.70 3.73
CA VAL A 5 6.43 -0.40 3.50
C VAL A 5 7.01 -1.38 2.50
N HIS A 6 7.60 -0.87 1.42
CA HIS A 6 8.21 -1.69 0.39
C HIS A 6 9.43 -2.45 0.91
N ASP A 7 10.30 -1.76 1.66
CA ASP A 7 11.50 -2.39 2.22
C ASP A 7 11.13 -3.56 3.13
N ARG A 8 10.12 -3.38 3.95
CA ARG A 8 9.66 -4.42 4.85
C ARG A 8 9.10 -5.63 4.11
N LEU A 9 8.33 -5.36 3.06
CA LEU A 9 7.79 -6.40 2.21
C LEU A 9 8.90 -7.27 1.62
N VAL A 10 9.92 -6.63 1.06
CA VAL A 10 11.04 -7.32 0.44
C VAL A 10 11.84 -8.10 1.47
N GLU A 11 12.09 -7.52 2.63
CA GLU A 11 12.82 -8.21 3.71
C GLU A 11 12.12 -9.49 4.13
N GLU A 12 10.81 -9.48 4.18
CA GLU A 12 10.03 -10.64 4.59
C GLU A 12 9.78 -11.62 3.45
N GLY A 13 10.28 -11.31 2.25
CA GLY A 13 10.11 -12.18 1.09
C GLY A 13 8.66 -12.30 0.64
N LEU A 14 7.90 -11.24 0.78
CA LEU A 14 6.48 -11.23 0.46
C LEU A 14 6.18 -10.52 -0.85
N LEU A 15 5.07 -10.92 -1.44
CA LEU A 15 4.45 -10.23 -2.57
C LEU A 15 3.12 -9.68 -2.10
N PHE A 16 2.65 -8.63 -2.74
CA PHE A 16 1.34 -8.05 -2.43
C PHE A 16 0.46 -7.99 -3.67
N ARG A 17 -0.81 -7.82 -3.45
CA ARG A 17 -1.78 -7.67 -4.52
C ARG A 17 -2.64 -6.41 -4.35
N THR A 18 -2.87 -5.97 -3.12
CA THR A 18 -3.75 -4.86 -2.83
C THR A 18 -2.98 -3.73 -2.16
N VAL A 19 -3.19 -2.51 -2.66
CA VAL A 19 -2.66 -1.29 -2.05
C VAL A 19 -3.85 -0.54 -1.44
N GLY A 20 -3.75 -0.25 -0.15
CA GLY A 20 -4.74 0.52 0.55
C GLY A 20 -4.18 1.83 1.05
N VAL A 21 -5.01 2.86 1.11
CA VAL A 21 -4.64 4.14 1.70
C VAL A 21 -5.65 4.51 2.77
N LYS A 22 -5.17 5.23 3.77
CA LYS A 22 -5.97 5.71 4.86
C LYS A 22 -5.75 7.20 4.99
N VAL A 23 -6.83 7.96 5.06
CA VAL A 23 -6.76 9.41 5.23
C VAL A 23 -7.66 9.80 6.39
N ARG A 24 -7.09 10.52 7.35
CA ARG A 24 -7.84 11.05 8.49
C ARG A 24 -7.85 12.56 8.41
N PHE A 25 -9.03 13.15 8.45
CA PHE A 25 -9.22 14.58 8.43
C PHE A 25 -9.46 15.14 9.83
N GLU A 26 -9.43 16.47 9.93
CA GLU A 26 -9.89 17.16 11.15
C GLU A 26 -11.28 16.67 11.51
N GLY A 27 -11.55 16.56 12.80
CA GLY A 27 -12.82 16.03 13.28
C GLY A 27 -12.84 14.52 13.38
N PHE A 28 -11.68 13.87 13.19
CA PHE A 28 -11.50 12.43 13.34
C PHE A 28 -12.23 11.54 12.35
N GLN A 29 -12.65 12.11 11.23
CA GLN A 29 -13.23 11.30 10.17
C GLN A 29 -12.10 10.59 9.42
N THR A 30 -12.25 9.29 9.27
CA THR A 30 -11.26 8.45 8.61
C THR A 30 -11.88 7.77 7.40
N PHE A 31 -11.15 7.82 6.30
CA PHE A 31 -11.54 7.16 5.06
C PHE A 31 -10.46 6.20 4.62
N THR A 32 -10.87 5.06 4.08
CA THR A 32 -9.94 4.08 3.51
C THR A 32 -10.37 3.79 2.07
N ARG A 33 -9.38 3.55 1.22
CA ARG A 33 -9.60 3.17 -0.16
C ARG A 33 -8.58 2.11 -0.53
N GLU A 34 -8.99 1.20 -1.38
CA GLU A 34 -8.13 0.10 -1.81
C GLU A 34 -8.22 -0.10 -3.31
N ARG A 35 -7.14 -0.61 -3.87
CA ARG A 35 -7.10 -1.02 -5.26
C ARG A 35 -6.24 -2.27 -5.37
N SER A 36 -6.74 -3.28 -6.08
CA SER A 36 -6.03 -4.54 -6.26
C SER A 36 -5.37 -4.59 -7.63
N HIS A 37 -4.16 -5.13 -7.66
CA HIS A 37 -3.45 -5.42 -8.89
C HIS A 37 -3.91 -6.78 -9.42
N THR A 38 -3.68 -7.02 -10.71
CA THR A 38 -4.09 -8.27 -11.34
C THR A 38 -3.29 -9.48 -10.86
N GLY A 39 -2.08 -9.27 -10.38
CA GLY A 39 -1.22 -10.34 -9.89
C GLY A 39 -0.48 -9.93 -8.64
N PHE A 40 0.29 -10.88 -8.11
CA PHE A 40 1.13 -10.63 -6.94
C PHE A 40 2.46 -10.05 -7.39
N VAL A 41 2.87 -8.94 -6.80
CA VAL A 41 4.10 -8.25 -7.17
C VAL A 41 4.81 -7.72 -5.92
N ASP A 42 6.06 -7.30 -6.11
CA ASP A 42 6.81 -6.60 -5.07
C ASP A 42 7.36 -5.27 -5.59
N ASP A 43 6.80 -4.77 -6.66
CA ASP A 43 7.27 -3.57 -7.35
C ASP A 43 6.82 -2.30 -6.62
N ARG A 44 7.80 -1.51 -6.19
CA ARG A 44 7.55 -0.25 -5.53
C ARG A 44 6.79 0.75 -6.40
N ASN A 45 7.02 0.70 -7.71
CA ASN A 45 6.32 1.59 -8.64
C ASN A 45 4.81 1.34 -8.64
N VAL A 46 4.40 0.10 -8.46
CA VAL A 46 2.98 -0.25 -8.35
C VAL A 46 2.38 0.38 -7.10
N ILE A 47 3.11 0.31 -5.98
CA ILE A 47 2.66 0.93 -4.73
C ILE A 47 2.50 2.44 -4.93
N ASP A 48 3.52 3.10 -5.51
CA ASP A 48 3.50 4.53 -5.76
C ASP A 48 2.31 4.94 -6.62
N GLU A 49 2.14 4.26 -7.75
CA GLU A 49 1.08 4.59 -8.69
C GLU A 49 -0.31 4.44 -8.08
N TYR A 50 -0.54 3.31 -7.42
CA TYR A 50 -1.85 3.04 -6.84
C TYR A 50 -2.14 3.95 -5.65
N ALA A 51 -1.17 4.16 -4.78
CA ALA A 51 -1.35 5.02 -3.63
C ALA A 51 -1.65 6.46 -4.04
N HIS A 52 -0.88 7.00 -4.98
CA HIS A 52 -1.11 8.35 -5.48
C HIS A 52 -2.47 8.47 -6.15
N GLY A 53 -2.87 7.48 -6.94
CA GLY A 53 -4.17 7.48 -7.56
C GLY A 53 -5.31 7.49 -6.55
N LEU A 54 -5.17 6.74 -5.48
CA LEU A 54 -6.17 6.69 -4.42
C LEU A 54 -6.21 8.00 -3.61
N PHE A 55 -5.04 8.58 -3.31
CA PHE A 55 -4.99 9.85 -2.59
C PHE A 55 -5.60 11.00 -3.38
N ARG A 56 -5.57 10.95 -4.70
CA ARG A 56 -6.18 11.99 -5.54
C ARG A 56 -7.66 12.16 -5.29
N GLU A 57 -8.34 11.13 -4.85
CA GLU A 57 -9.76 11.22 -4.53
C GLU A 57 -10.02 12.22 -3.42
N PHE A 58 -9.02 12.51 -2.60
CA PHE A 58 -9.13 13.39 -1.46
C PHE A 58 -8.57 14.79 -1.69
N GLU A 59 -7.93 15.04 -2.85
CA GLU A 59 -7.31 16.33 -3.13
C GLU A 59 -8.28 17.50 -3.14
N ARG A 60 -9.52 17.25 -3.52
CA ARG A 60 -10.55 18.30 -3.60
C ARG A 60 -11.25 18.56 -2.28
N ASP A 61 -10.97 17.74 -1.29
CA ASP A 61 -11.62 17.91 0.01
C ASP A 61 -11.00 19.12 0.72
N PRO A 62 -11.82 20.10 1.13
CA PRO A 62 -11.31 21.32 1.77
C PRO A 62 -10.86 21.08 3.21
N ARG A 63 -11.18 19.94 3.78
CA ARG A 63 -10.80 19.63 5.17
C ARG A 63 -9.30 19.38 5.26
N LYS A 64 -8.76 19.74 6.41
CA LYS A 64 -7.34 19.56 6.67
C LYS A 64 -7.03 18.10 6.97
N VAL A 65 -6.01 17.57 6.30
CA VAL A 65 -5.57 16.20 6.52
C VAL A 65 -4.71 16.13 7.77
N ARG A 66 -5.04 15.18 8.65
CA ARG A 66 -4.32 14.97 9.90
C ARG A 66 -3.39 13.76 9.86
N LEU A 67 -3.73 12.78 9.04
CA LEU A 67 -2.95 11.55 8.99
C LEU A 67 -3.17 10.87 7.65
N VAL A 68 -2.09 10.34 7.10
CA VAL A 68 -2.16 9.48 5.91
C VAL A 68 -1.38 8.20 6.18
N GLY A 69 -1.81 7.11 5.58
CA GLY A 69 -1.11 5.84 5.70
C GLY A 69 -1.28 5.01 4.44
N VAL A 70 -0.33 4.12 4.22
CA VAL A 70 -0.37 3.16 3.12
C VAL A 70 -0.28 1.76 3.71
N ARG A 71 -1.10 0.85 3.20
CA ARG A 71 -1.14 -0.53 3.65
C ARG A 71 -1.12 -1.47 2.46
N LEU A 72 -0.35 -2.53 2.58
CA LEU A 72 -0.33 -3.60 1.59
C LEU A 72 -1.05 -4.81 2.16
N SER A 73 -1.83 -5.47 1.32
CA SER A 73 -2.56 -6.68 1.72
C SER A 73 -2.66 -7.65 0.55
N GLY A 74 -3.35 -8.78 0.76
CA GLY A 74 -3.32 -9.84 -0.21
C GLY A 74 -1.91 -10.39 -0.35
N LEU A 75 -1.28 -10.70 0.77
CA LEU A 75 0.13 -11.08 0.80
C LEU A 75 0.31 -12.56 0.54
N LYS A 76 1.45 -12.89 -0.09
CA LYS A 76 1.88 -14.28 -0.20
C LYS A 76 3.41 -14.32 -0.28
N HIS A 77 3.99 -15.44 0.08
CA HIS A 77 5.43 -15.62 0.00
C HIS A 77 5.90 -15.81 -1.43
N ALA A 78 7.06 -15.25 -1.73
CA ALA A 78 7.71 -15.45 -3.02
C ALA A 78 8.25 -16.87 -3.06
N GLU A 79 7.71 -17.71 -3.92
CA GLU A 79 8.01 -19.13 -3.98
C GLU A 79 9.49 -19.46 -4.20
N GLY A 80 10.12 -18.72 -5.07
CA GLY A 80 11.53 -18.98 -5.37
C GLY A 80 12.45 -18.86 -4.17
N ARG A 81 12.10 -18.03 -3.21
CA ARG A 81 12.90 -17.82 -2.01
C ARG A 81 12.75 -18.95 -1.01
N GLN A 82 11.56 -19.48 -0.90
CA GLN A 82 11.32 -20.60 0.00
C GLN A 82 12.12 -21.82 -0.41
N SER A 83 12.18 -22.09 -1.69
CA SER A 83 12.92 -23.23 -2.22
C SER A 83 14.39 -23.20 -1.83
N ARG A 84 14.96 -22.01 -1.74
CA ARG A 84 16.38 -21.88 -1.44
C ARG A 84 16.73 -22.09 0.02
N LEU A 85 15.75 -22.09 0.86
CA LEU A 85 15.98 -22.33 2.27
C LEU A 85 16.09 -23.80 2.60
N LEU A 86 15.77 -24.63 1.66
CA LEU A 86 15.85 -26.07 1.80
C LEU A 86 17.14 -26.60 1.20
#